data_1015e541476cf3f4f3273e775278e2d0
#
_entry.id   1015e541476cf3f4f3273e775278e2d0
#
_cell.length_a   1.000
_cell.length_b   1.000
_cell.length_c   1.000
_cell.angle_alpha   90.00
_cell.angle_beta   90.00
_cell.angle_gamma   90.00
#
_symmetry.space_group_name_H-M   'P 1'
#
loop_
_entity.id
_entity.type
_entity.pdbx_description
1 polymer ?
#
loop_
_entity_poly.entity_id
_entity_poly.type
_entity_poly.pdbx_seq_one_letter_code
_entity_poly.pdbx_strand_id
1 'polypeptide(L)'
;MNIAVIFAGGTGVRMNSQTRPKQFLELHGKSILLHTIEHFEFHPDIDFIVVACLKNWIGVLKNELYRFGIRKVKWIVPGGETVQMSIYNALQKIEENEELSDDDIILLHDGVRPLIDQQLISRNIESVKKYGSGITATYQYETAVTVDENGYFDEVIDRNIVRIAKAPQSFYIKEVLEAHKKA
;
A
#
# COMPACT_ATOMS: atom_id res chain seq x y z
N MET A 1 16.93 -0.62 -6.32
CA MET A 1 15.60 -0.54 -7.00
C MET A 1 14.59 0.14 -6.08
N ASN A 2 13.54 0.77 -6.66
CA ASN A 2 12.40 1.27 -5.90
C ASN A 2 11.14 0.48 -6.34
N ILE A 3 10.59 -0.30 -5.44
CA ILE A 3 9.53 -1.27 -5.72
C ILE A 3 8.24 -0.83 -5.02
N ALA A 4 7.13 -0.75 -5.75
CA ALA A 4 5.83 -0.50 -5.14
C ALA A 4 5.09 -1.82 -4.88
N VAL A 5 4.61 -2.02 -3.66
CA VAL A 5 3.68 -3.10 -3.31
C VAL A 5 2.31 -2.49 -3.03
N ILE A 6 1.35 -2.81 -3.88
CA ILE A 6 -0.04 -2.33 -3.76
C ILE A 6 -0.90 -3.48 -3.24
N PHE A 7 -1.35 -3.36 -2.00
CA PHE A 7 -2.19 -4.40 -1.39
C PHE A 7 -3.67 -4.09 -1.56
N ALA A 8 -4.38 -4.99 -2.21
CA ALA A 8 -5.78 -4.90 -2.58
C ALA A 8 -6.54 -6.22 -2.30
N GLY A 9 -6.09 -6.98 -1.26
CA GLY A 9 -6.63 -8.28 -0.88
C GLY A 9 -7.89 -8.23 0.00
N GLY A 10 -8.28 -7.06 0.49
CA GLY A 10 -9.42 -6.91 1.41
C GLY A 10 -10.77 -7.14 0.74
N THR A 11 -11.66 -7.89 1.40
CA THR A 11 -13.01 -8.20 0.91
C THR A 11 -14.00 -7.04 1.01
N GLY A 12 -13.64 -5.92 1.67
CA GLY A 12 -14.47 -4.71 1.72
C GLY A 12 -15.71 -4.82 2.62
N VAL A 13 -15.72 -5.71 3.61
CA VAL A 13 -16.86 -5.99 4.51
C VAL A 13 -17.52 -4.73 5.08
N ARG A 14 -16.76 -3.68 5.34
CA ARG A 14 -17.27 -2.40 5.90
C ARG A 14 -18.15 -1.60 4.93
N MET A 15 -18.09 -1.84 3.63
CA MET A 15 -18.86 -1.06 2.63
C MET A 15 -20.11 -1.77 2.11
N ASN A 16 -20.44 -2.97 2.63
CA ASN A 16 -21.64 -3.74 2.25
C ASN A 16 -21.87 -3.90 0.73
N SER A 17 -20.80 -3.82 -0.08
CA SER A 17 -20.88 -4.02 -1.52
C SER A 17 -21.05 -5.51 -1.82
N GLN A 18 -22.30 -5.94 -2.02
CA GLN A 18 -22.66 -7.36 -2.19
C GLN A 18 -22.16 -7.97 -3.51
N THR A 19 -21.85 -7.17 -4.52
CA THR A 19 -21.59 -7.67 -5.88
C THR A 19 -20.16 -7.43 -6.39
N ARG A 20 -19.44 -6.40 -5.90
CA ARG A 20 -18.12 -6.03 -6.39
C ARG A 20 -17.23 -5.50 -5.26
N PRO A 21 -15.99 -6.02 -5.08
CA PRO A 21 -15.07 -5.49 -4.07
C PRO A 21 -14.75 -4.01 -4.35
N LYS A 22 -14.58 -3.22 -3.28
CA LYS A 22 -14.41 -1.75 -3.37
C LYS A 22 -13.26 -1.32 -4.31
N GLN A 23 -12.16 -2.08 -4.34
CA GLN A 23 -11.00 -1.80 -5.19
C GLN A 23 -11.32 -1.92 -6.70
N PHE A 24 -12.35 -2.66 -7.05
CA PHE A 24 -12.83 -2.84 -8.42
C PHE A 24 -14.08 -1.99 -8.76
N LEU A 25 -14.55 -1.13 -7.85
CA LEU A 25 -15.55 -0.13 -8.19
C LEU A 25 -14.96 0.81 -9.24
N GLU A 26 -15.78 1.16 -10.23
CA GLU A 26 -15.33 1.95 -11.36
C GLU A 26 -15.61 3.44 -11.16
N LEU A 27 -14.62 4.25 -11.53
CA LEU A 27 -14.70 5.68 -11.67
C LEU A 27 -14.14 6.05 -13.05
N HIS A 28 -14.95 6.70 -13.90
CA HIS A 28 -14.57 7.07 -15.27
C HIS A 28 -14.02 5.89 -16.10
N GLY A 29 -14.64 4.71 -15.97
CA GLY A 29 -14.28 3.51 -16.76
C GLY A 29 -13.02 2.78 -16.34
N LYS A 30 -12.44 3.13 -15.20
CA LYS A 30 -11.29 2.49 -14.57
C LYS A 30 -11.62 2.08 -13.13
N SER A 31 -11.07 0.96 -12.66
CA SER A 31 -11.22 0.60 -11.24
C SER A 31 -10.46 1.59 -10.33
N ILE A 32 -10.90 1.71 -9.08
CA ILE A 32 -10.18 2.48 -8.05
C ILE A 32 -8.73 1.97 -7.92
N LEU A 33 -8.54 0.66 -7.99
CA LEU A 33 -7.22 0.03 -7.95
C LEU A 33 -6.35 0.49 -9.13
N LEU A 34 -6.91 0.55 -10.33
CA LEU A 34 -6.16 1.02 -11.51
C LEU A 34 -5.74 2.48 -11.38
N HIS A 35 -6.62 3.36 -10.88
CA HIS A 35 -6.25 4.75 -10.60
C HIS A 35 -5.06 4.84 -9.62
N THR A 36 -5.05 3.97 -8.60
CA THR A 36 -3.92 3.89 -7.66
C THR A 36 -2.65 3.40 -8.35
N ILE A 37 -2.74 2.33 -9.16
CA ILE A 37 -1.58 1.76 -9.87
C ILE A 37 -0.96 2.78 -10.83
N GLU A 38 -1.76 3.58 -11.53
CA GLU A 38 -1.28 4.59 -12.49
C GLU A 38 -0.33 5.61 -11.87
N HIS A 39 -0.48 5.98 -10.59
CA HIS A 39 0.47 6.88 -9.93
C HIS A 39 1.88 6.29 -9.85
N PHE A 40 2.00 5.00 -9.61
CA PHE A 40 3.28 4.30 -9.55
C PHE A 40 3.78 3.91 -10.95
N GLU A 41 2.89 3.55 -11.87
CA GLU A 41 3.21 3.25 -13.26
C GLU A 41 3.93 4.42 -13.94
N PHE A 42 3.41 5.65 -13.76
CA PHE A 42 3.95 6.84 -14.40
C PHE A 42 5.04 7.55 -13.59
N HIS A 43 5.39 7.04 -12.40
CA HIS A 43 6.48 7.62 -11.63
C HIS A 43 7.85 7.18 -12.18
N PRO A 44 8.78 8.13 -12.50
CA PRO A 44 10.06 7.79 -13.14
C PRO A 44 10.94 6.90 -12.27
N ASP A 45 10.93 7.10 -10.95
CA ASP A 45 11.81 6.40 -10.02
C ASP A 45 11.25 5.06 -9.51
N ILE A 46 10.07 4.63 -9.94
CA ILE A 46 9.55 3.30 -9.62
C ILE A 46 9.98 2.33 -10.71
N ASP A 47 10.72 1.29 -10.33
CA ASP A 47 11.22 0.27 -11.26
C ASP A 47 10.13 -0.71 -11.65
N PHE A 48 9.41 -1.25 -10.66
CA PHE A 48 8.26 -2.14 -10.91
C PHE A 48 7.26 -2.16 -9.75
N ILE A 49 6.12 -2.79 -10.00
CA ILE A 49 4.99 -2.87 -9.09
C ILE A 49 4.64 -4.34 -8.84
N VAL A 50 4.32 -4.69 -7.60
CA VAL A 50 3.69 -5.96 -7.24
C VAL A 50 2.31 -5.67 -6.66
N VAL A 51 1.29 -6.39 -7.12
CA VAL A 51 -0.08 -6.20 -6.63
C VAL A 51 -0.53 -7.45 -5.89
N ALA A 52 -0.84 -7.33 -4.59
CA ALA A 52 -1.53 -8.38 -3.84
C ALA A 52 -3.05 -8.21 -4.01
N CYS A 53 -3.69 -9.11 -4.75
CA CYS A 53 -5.07 -8.99 -5.20
C CYS A 53 -5.93 -10.15 -4.69
N LEU A 54 -7.23 -9.94 -4.55
CA LEU A 54 -8.20 -11.02 -4.33
C LEU A 54 -8.06 -12.09 -5.41
N LYS A 55 -7.87 -13.36 -5.01
CA LYS A 55 -7.58 -14.49 -5.91
C LYS A 55 -8.55 -14.57 -7.09
N ASN A 56 -9.85 -14.43 -6.81
CA ASN A 56 -10.91 -14.53 -7.85
C ASN A 56 -10.97 -13.30 -8.78
N TRP A 57 -10.23 -12.23 -8.49
CA TRP A 57 -10.22 -10.98 -9.25
C TRP A 57 -8.91 -10.74 -10.00
N ILE A 58 -7.94 -11.64 -9.87
CA ILE A 58 -6.65 -11.54 -10.59
C ILE A 58 -6.85 -11.50 -12.11
N GLY A 59 -7.78 -12.30 -12.64
CA GLY A 59 -8.09 -12.30 -14.08
C GLY A 59 -8.68 -10.96 -14.55
N VAL A 60 -9.57 -10.37 -13.75
CA VAL A 60 -10.15 -9.05 -14.02
C VAL A 60 -9.07 -7.98 -14.03
N LEU A 61 -8.19 -7.99 -13.00
CA LEU A 61 -7.08 -7.05 -12.93
C LEU A 61 -6.13 -7.18 -14.13
N LYS A 62 -5.75 -8.39 -14.51
CA LYS A 62 -4.87 -8.62 -15.68
C LYS A 62 -5.45 -8.03 -16.98
N ASN A 63 -6.76 -8.24 -17.22
CA ASN A 63 -7.43 -7.67 -18.38
C ASN A 63 -7.45 -6.14 -18.35
N GLU A 64 -7.66 -5.56 -17.17
CA GLU A 64 -7.66 -4.11 -16.99
C GLU A 64 -6.27 -3.52 -17.22
N LEU A 65 -5.21 -4.12 -16.63
CA LEU A 65 -3.82 -3.69 -16.84
C LEU A 65 -3.45 -3.73 -18.35
N TYR A 66 -3.82 -4.80 -19.05
CA TYR A 66 -3.58 -4.92 -20.48
C TYR A 66 -4.33 -3.84 -21.27
N ARG A 67 -5.63 -3.66 -21.00
CA ARG A 67 -6.49 -2.66 -21.68
C ARG A 67 -5.94 -1.23 -21.55
N PHE A 68 -5.37 -0.89 -20.41
CA PHE A 68 -4.87 0.46 -20.13
C PHE A 68 -3.34 0.61 -20.31
N GLY A 69 -2.67 -0.42 -20.82
CA GLY A 69 -1.25 -0.38 -21.18
C GLY A 69 -0.30 -0.25 -20.00
N ILE A 70 -0.69 -0.75 -18.82
CA ILE A 70 0.15 -0.80 -17.62
C ILE A 70 1.26 -1.83 -17.82
N ARG A 71 2.51 -1.43 -17.59
CA ARG A 71 3.71 -2.24 -17.90
C ARG A 71 4.58 -2.54 -16.69
N LYS A 72 4.60 -1.67 -15.67
CA LYS A 72 5.43 -1.84 -14.48
C LYS A 72 4.88 -2.88 -13.50
N VAL A 73 3.62 -3.31 -13.62
CA VAL A 73 3.09 -4.40 -12.80
C VAL A 73 3.75 -5.71 -13.23
N LYS A 74 4.80 -6.09 -12.51
CA LYS A 74 5.61 -7.29 -12.80
C LYS A 74 4.95 -8.57 -12.30
N TRP A 75 4.34 -8.53 -11.10
CA TRP A 75 3.64 -9.67 -10.52
C TRP A 75 2.31 -9.27 -9.88
N ILE A 76 1.36 -10.19 -9.98
CA ILE A 76 0.11 -10.17 -9.23
C ILE A 76 0.08 -11.43 -8.38
N VAL A 77 0.03 -11.27 -7.06
CA VAL A 77 -0.03 -12.38 -6.09
C VAL A 77 -1.39 -12.42 -5.42
N PRO A 78 -1.85 -13.58 -4.95
CA PRO A 78 -3.04 -13.65 -4.11
C PRO A 78 -2.83 -12.86 -2.80
N GLY A 79 -3.82 -12.09 -2.40
CA GLY A 79 -3.86 -11.48 -1.06
C GLY A 79 -4.01 -12.55 0.02
N GLY A 80 -3.55 -12.25 1.22
CA GLY A 80 -3.73 -13.06 2.41
C GLY A 80 -5.02 -12.69 3.18
N GLU A 81 -5.27 -13.37 4.29
CA GLU A 81 -6.41 -13.11 5.19
C GLU A 81 -6.31 -11.72 5.85
N THR A 82 -5.10 -11.24 6.07
CA THR A 82 -4.81 -9.93 6.63
C THR A 82 -4.04 -9.06 5.64
N VAL A 83 -3.99 -7.75 5.91
CA VAL A 83 -3.14 -6.81 5.15
C VAL A 83 -1.67 -7.23 5.26
N GLN A 84 -1.23 -7.62 6.47
CA GLN A 84 0.14 -8.06 6.72
C GLN A 84 0.50 -9.30 5.87
N MET A 85 -0.37 -10.32 5.83
CA MET A 85 -0.17 -11.49 4.98
C MET A 85 -0.17 -11.15 3.49
N SER A 86 -1.00 -10.20 3.06
CA SER A 86 -1.00 -9.75 1.66
C SER A 86 0.32 -9.09 1.27
N ILE A 87 0.87 -8.26 2.16
CA ILE A 87 2.20 -7.65 1.98
C ILE A 87 3.28 -8.74 1.96
N TYR A 88 3.23 -9.69 2.89
CA TYR A 88 4.20 -10.77 2.98
C TYR A 88 4.23 -11.64 1.72
N ASN A 89 3.07 -12.01 1.15
CA ASN A 89 2.99 -12.75 -0.11
C ASN A 89 3.68 -11.99 -1.27
N ALA A 90 3.54 -10.67 -1.31
CA ALA A 90 4.22 -9.84 -2.31
C ALA A 90 5.73 -9.79 -2.06
N LEU A 91 6.16 -9.64 -0.80
CA LEU A 91 7.59 -9.64 -0.40
C LEU A 91 8.27 -10.96 -0.75
N GLN A 92 7.64 -12.10 -0.43
CA GLN A 92 8.16 -13.42 -0.79
C GLN A 92 8.34 -13.55 -2.31
N LYS A 93 7.35 -13.08 -3.10
CA LYS A 93 7.46 -13.10 -4.56
C LYS A 93 8.62 -12.29 -5.08
N ILE A 94 8.93 -11.15 -4.46
CA ILE A 94 10.09 -10.34 -4.81
C ILE A 94 11.38 -11.07 -4.41
N GLU A 95 11.49 -11.55 -3.16
CA GLU A 95 12.68 -12.23 -2.64
C GLU A 95 13.06 -13.48 -3.46
N GLU A 96 12.06 -14.24 -3.94
CA GLU A 96 12.28 -15.44 -4.76
C GLU A 96 12.79 -15.16 -6.17
N ASN A 97 12.59 -13.93 -6.71
CA ASN A 97 12.79 -13.66 -8.13
C ASN A 97 13.73 -12.49 -8.43
N GLU A 98 14.17 -11.75 -7.40
CA GLU A 98 15.08 -10.60 -7.54
C GLU A 98 16.29 -10.74 -6.63
N GLU A 99 17.46 -10.31 -7.12
CA GLU A 99 18.64 -10.12 -6.29
C GLU A 99 18.53 -8.77 -5.58
N LEU A 100 18.25 -8.82 -4.28
CA LEU A 100 18.02 -7.63 -3.45
C LEU A 100 19.32 -7.05 -2.90
N SER A 101 19.52 -5.76 -3.08
CA SER A 101 20.58 -4.99 -2.44
C SER A 101 20.11 -4.36 -1.11
N ASP A 102 21.06 -3.84 -0.32
CA ASP A 102 20.72 -3.14 0.93
C ASP A 102 20.08 -1.77 0.69
N ASP A 103 20.27 -1.20 -0.51
CA ASP A 103 19.74 0.10 -0.92
C ASP A 103 18.37 0.00 -1.62
N ASP A 104 17.82 -1.22 -1.78
CA ASP A 104 16.52 -1.39 -2.42
C ASP A 104 15.38 -0.93 -1.51
N ILE A 105 14.50 -0.09 -2.05
CA ILE A 105 13.41 0.56 -1.34
C ILE A 105 12.08 -0.09 -1.73
N ILE A 106 11.24 -0.32 -0.73
CA ILE A 106 9.86 -0.74 -0.92
C ILE A 106 8.90 0.34 -0.45
N LEU A 107 7.87 0.60 -1.28
CA LEU A 107 6.75 1.49 -0.96
C LEU A 107 5.49 0.63 -0.79
N LEU A 108 4.95 0.58 0.41
CA LEU A 108 3.72 -0.17 0.74
C LEU A 108 2.51 0.75 0.63
N HIS A 109 1.58 0.44 -0.27
CA HIS A 109 0.43 1.30 -0.52
C HIS A 109 -0.90 0.54 -0.58
N ASP A 110 -1.96 1.16 -0.05
CA ASP A 110 -3.33 0.63 -0.08
C ASP A 110 -3.95 0.86 -1.48
N GLY A 111 -4.37 -0.20 -2.14
CA GLY A 111 -4.93 -0.16 -3.50
C GLY A 111 -6.24 0.63 -3.65
N VAL A 112 -6.86 1.07 -2.55
CA VAL A 112 -8.07 1.91 -2.57
C VAL A 112 -7.82 3.35 -2.13
N ARG A 113 -6.57 3.83 -2.22
CA ARG A 113 -6.19 5.21 -1.90
C ARG A 113 -5.60 5.93 -3.13
N PRO A 114 -6.43 6.25 -4.14
CA PRO A 114 -5.94 6.84 -5.39
C PRO A 114 -5.57 8.34 -5.28
N LEU A 115 -5.85 9.00 -4.16
CA LEU A 115 -5.59 10.42 -3.98
C LEU A 115 -4.17 10.67 -3.44
N ILE A 116 -3.18 10.33 -4.25
CA ILE A 116 -1.76 10.59 -4.05
C ILE A 116 -1.20 11.31 -5.28
N ASP A 117 0.00 11.85 -5.17
CA ASP A 117 0.68 12.51 -6.27
C ASP A 117 2.14 12.01 -6.42
N GLN A 118 2.78 12.40 -7.51
CA GLN A 118 4.16 12.05 -7.83
C GLN A 118 5.14 12.58 -6.76
N GLN A 119 4.88 13.78 -6.23
CA GLN A 119 5.74 14.38 -5.21
C GLN A 119 5.71 13.59 -3.90
N LEU A 120 4.56 13.03 -3.53
CA LEU A 120 4.45 12.20 -2.33
C LEU A 120 5.28 10.92 -2.47
N ILE A 121 5.26 10.29 -3.63
CA ILE A 121 6.08 9.10 -3.93
C ILE A 121 7.57 9.45 -3.85
N SER A 122 8.00 10.53 -4.53
CA SER A 122 9.39 11.00 -4.47
C SER A 122 9.85 11.28 -3.05
N ARG A 123 9.05 12.02 -2.26
CA ARG A 123 9.37 12.34 -0.86
C ARG A 123 9.49 11.10 0.03
N ASN A 124 8.70 10.06 -0.23
CA ASN A 124 8.84 8.78 0.48
C ASN A 124 10.18 8.11 0.18
N ILE A 125 10.59 8.05 -1.10
CA ILE A 125 11.88 7.51 -1.52
C ILE A 125 13.04 8.30 -0.90
N GLU A 126 12.99 9.63 -0.97
CA GLU A 126 14.01 10.50 -0.37
C GLU A 126 14.09 10.34 1.15
N SER A 127 12.94 10.19 1.83
CA SER A 127 12.88 9.97 3.27
C SER A 127 13.57 8.67 3.67
N VAL A 128 13.36 7.57 2.93
CA VAL A 128 14.06 6.30 3.19
C VAL A 128 15.57 6.49 3.03
N LYS A 129 16.03 7.08 1.93
CA LYS A 129 17.44 7.33 1.67
C LYS A 129 18.11 8.18 2.77
N LYS A 130 17.38 9.09 3.37
CA LYS A 130 17.92 10.05 4.37
C LYS A 130 17.79 9.55 5.81
N TYR A 131 16.70 8.83 6.12
CA TYR A 131 16.32 8.52 7.50
C TYR A 131 16.06 7.03 7.76
N GLY A 132 16.19 6.16 6.75
CA GLY A 132 15.90 4.73 6.83
C GLY A 132 14.42 4.38 6.62
N SER A 133 13.51 5.35 6.76
CA SER A 133 12.07 5.11 6.56
C SER A 133 11.35 6.35 6.07
N GLY A 134 10.19 6.15 5.44
CA GLY A 134 9.28 7.20 4.99
C GLY A 134 7.84 6.85 5.37
N ILE A 135 7.30 7.52 6.40
CA ILE A 135 5.91 7.30 6.84
C ILE A 135 5.08 8.53 6.47
N THR A 136 4.20 8.35 5.49
CA THR A 136 3.21 9.40 5.17
C THR A 136 2.28 9.59 6.34
N ALA A 137 2.13 10.84 6.79
CA ALA A 137 1.26 11.17 7.91
C ALA A 137 0.55 12.52 7.72
N THR A 138 -0.61 12.67 8.36
CA THR A 138 -1.34 13.94 8.44
C THR A 138 -1.44 14.40 9.89
N TYR A 139 -1.62 15.71 10.08
CA TYR A 139 -1.94 16.25 11.39
C TYR A 139 -3.29 15.71 11.90
N GLN A 140 -3.36 15.55 13.22
CA GLN A 140 -4.64 15.32 13.90
C GLN A 140 -5.30 16.68 14.18
N TYR A 141 -6.43 16.95 13.52
CA TYR A 141 -7.15 18.22 13.69
C TYR A 141 -8.21 18.16 14.80
N GLU A 142 -8.84 16.98 14.95
CA GLU A 142 -9.83 16.76 15.99
C GLU A 142 -9.18 16.40 17.32
N THR A 143 -9.91 16.61 18.42
CA THR A 143 -9.44 16.21 19.74
C THR A 143 -9.44 14.68 19.84
N ALA A 144 -8.28 14.10 20.09
CA ALA A 144 -8.16 12.67 20.38
C ALA A 144 -8.20 12.47 21.91
N VAL A 145 -8.91 11.43 22.33
CA VAL A 145 -9.02 11.03 23.73
C VAL A 145 -8.70 9.56 23.88
N THR A 146 -8.15 9.16 25.02
CA THR A 146 -8.10 7.76 25.41
C THR A 146 -9.35 7.38 26.16
N VAL A 147 -9.68 6.11 26.15
CA VAL A 147 -10.77 5.52 26.92
C VAL A 147 -10.25 4.28 27.67
N ASP A 148 -10.83 4.02 28.83
CA ASP A 148 -10.56 2.79 29.59
C ASP A 148 -11.18 1.54 28.92
N GLU A 149 -10.99 0.38 29.51
CA GLU A 149 -11.51 -0.91 29.02
C GLU A 149 -13.07 -0.99 28.99
N ASN A 150 -13.76 -0.11 29.71
CA ASN A 150 -15.21 0.01 29.76
C ASN A 150 -15.75 1.07 28.79
N GLY A 151 -14.86 1.79 28.09
CA GLY A 151 -15.20 2.86 27.14
C GLY A 151 -15.43 4.24 27.79
N TYR A 152 -15.09 4.42 29.07
CA TYR A 152 -15.16 5.73 29.71
C TYR A 152 -13.95 6.59 29.35
N PHE A 153 -14.18 7.89 29.28
CA PHE A 153 -13.15 8.91 29.05
C PHE A 153 -12.02 8.77 30.10
N ASP A 154 -10.78 8.80 29.64
CA ASP A 154 -9.59 8.74 30.48
C ASP A 154 -8.79 10.08 30.37
N GLU A 155 -8.18 10.34 29.22
CA GLU A 155 -7.44 11.60 29.03
C GLU A 155 -7.56 12.20 27.62
N VAL A 156 -7.23 13.48 27.51
CA VAL A 156 -7.08 14.17 26.21
C VAL A 156 -5.64 14.06 25.74
N ILE A 157 -5.44 13.54 24.53
CA ILE A 157 -4.10 13.48 23.92
C ILE A 157 -3.79 14.85 23.29
N ASP A 158 -2.58 15.39 23.56
CA ASP A 158 -2.13 16.59 22.89
C ASP A 158 -2.00 16.36 21.38
N ARG A 159 -2.90 16.96 20.60
CA ARG A 159 -2.94 16.85 19.14
C ARG A 159 -1.64 17.31 18.45
N ASN A 160 -0.81 18.11 19.12
CA ASN A 160 0.46 18.58 18.53
C ASN A 160 1.49 17.47 18.39
N ILE A 161 1.41 16.42 19.22
CA ILE A 161 2.29 15.25 19.15
C ILE A 161 1.67 14.06 18.40
N VAL A 162 0.38 14.11 18.05
CA VAL A 162 -0.32 13.03 17.33
C VAL A 162 -0.24 13.25 15.82
N ARG A 163 0.02 12.19 15.11
CA ARG A 163 -0.06 12.12 13.62
C ARG A 163 -0.87 10.91 13.22
N ILE A 164 -1.64 11.03 12.15
CA ILE A 164 -2.41 9.93 11.57
C ILE A 164 -1.61 9.34 10.42
N ALA A 165 -1.12 8.12 10.60
CA ALA A 165 -0.38 7.40 9.57
C ALA A 165 -1.28 7.13 8.36
N LYS A 166 -0.72 7.32 7.17
CA LYS A 166 -1.34 7.11 5.86
C LYS A 166 -0.45 6.20 5.01
N ALA A 167 -0.73 6.14 3.72
CA ALA A 167 0.05 5.44 2.72
C ALA A 167 0.52 6.46 1.64
N PRO A 168 1.67 6.21 0.98
CA PRO A 168 2.55 5.06 1.16
C PRO A 168 3.34 5.10 2.46
N GLN A 169 3.84 3.91 2.88
CA GLN A 169 4.86 3.76 3.91
C GLN A 169 6.05 3.04 3.26
N SER A 170 7.25 3.54 3.48
CA SER A 170 8.41 3.14 2.69
C SER A 170 9.62 2.85 3.57
N PHE A 171 10.39 1.84 3.19
CA PHE A 171 11.50 1.29 3.98
C PHE A 171 12.55 0.67 3.05
N TYR A 172 13.71 0.31 3.59
CA TYR A 172 14.59 -0.64 2.93
C TYR A 172 13.95 -2.04 2.94
N ILE A 173 13.91 -2.70 1.76
CA ILE A 173 13.14 -3.95 1.60
C ILE A 173 13.62 -5.08 2.51
N LYS A 174 14.94 -5.20 2.74
CA LYS A 174 15.51 -6.24 3.61
C LYS A 174 15.06 -6.10 5.05
N GLU A 175 14.92 -4.86 5.56
CA GLU A 175 14.41 -4.60 6.91
C GLU A 175 12.96 -5.07 7.08
N VAL A 176 12.13 -4.81 6.07
CA VAL A 176 10.72 -5.25 6.09
C VAL A 176 10.60 -6.75 5.99
N LEU A 177 11.42 -7.40 5.14
CA LEU A 177 11.49 -8.86 5.02
C LEU A 177 11.87 -9.52 6.36
N GLU A 178 12.90 -8.99 7.03
CA GLU A 178 13.31 -9.50 8.35
C GLU A 178 12.23 -9.31 9.41
N ALA A 179 11.56 -8.15 9.43
CA ALA A 179 10.46 -7.87 10.35
C ALA A 179 9.31 -8.87 10.17
N HIS A 180 8.93 -9.15 8.92
CA HIS A 180 7.88 -10.13 8.62
C HIS A 180 8.25 -11.57 8.97
N LYS A 181 9.53 -11.95 8.86
CA LYS A 181 10.02 -13.30 9.25
C LYS A 181 10.01 -13.52 10.77
N LYS A 182 10.03 -12.43 11.55
CA LYS A 182 10.02 -12.45 13.02
C LYS A 182 8.62 -12.31 13.64
N ALA A 183 7.60 -11.91 12.87
CA ALA A 183 6.22 -11.68 13.30
C ALA A 183 5.35 -12.94 13.20
#